data_e76fceb34a381136a886ede0bfe3c824
#
_entry.id   e76fceb34a381136a886ede0bfe3c824
#
_cell.length_a   1.000
_cell.length_b   1.000
_cell.length_c   1.000
_cell.angle_alpha   90.00
_cell.angle_beta   90.00
_cell.angle_gamma   90.00
#
_symmetry.space_group_name_H-M   'P 1'
#
loop_
_entity.id
_entity.type
_entity.pdbx_description
1 polymer ?
#
loop_
_entity_poly.entity_id
_entity_poly.type
_entity_poly.pdbx_seq_one_letter_code
_entity_poly.pdbx_strand_id
1 'polypeptide(L)'
;MLFQTYGDKRNPAVLFFHAMGVTGASSEPIARYLQDRYFCILPTSTVYCEGQKYVSKLDEIRQVEDFLHRQGVERLAMVVASSIGADLAMAFLTQTKLPVEHAFFDGGQFAQIGKGTRRIMTPFLYFAIKSLYW
;
A
#
# COMPACT_ATOMS: atom_id res chain seq x y z
N MET A 1 -3.29 11.36 -0.26
CA MET A 1 -2.30 10.33 -0.63
C MET A 1 -1.35 10.88 -1.70
N LEU A 2 -0.07 10.56 -1.65
CA LEU A 2 0.90 10.88 -2.70
C LEU A 2 1.17 9.64 -3.54
N PHE A 3 1.46 9.85 -4.82
CA PHE A 3 1.75 8.75 -5.76
C PHE A 3 3.04 9.04 -6.50
N GLN A 4 3.94 8.07 -6.50
CA GLN A 4 5.11 8.04 -7.37
C GLN A 4 4.89 6.99 -8.44
N THR A 5 5.37 7.23 -9.65
CA THR A 5 5.23 6.29 -10.76
C THR A 5 6.56 6.12 -11.49
N TYR A 6 6.78 4.92 -12.00
CA TYR A 6 7.97 4.54 -12.77
C TYR A 6 7.54 3.71 -13.96
N GLY A 7 8.17 3.92 -15.10
CA GLY A 7 7.87 3.21 -16.34
C GLY A 7 6.78 3.87 -17.20
N ASP A 8 6.56 3.29 -18.37
CA ASP A 8 5.54 3.80 -19.31
C ASP A 8 4.16 3.31 -18.89
N LYS A 9 3.18 4.22 -18.84
CA LYS A 9 1.79 3.90 -18.48
C LYS A 9 1.07 2.95 -19.45
N ARG A 10 1.65 2.71 -20.62
CA ARG A 10 1.17 1.71 -21.59
C ARG A 10 1.56 0.28 -21.21
N ASN A 11 2.53 0.13 -20.33
CA ASN A 11 2.95 -1.17 -19.82
C ASN A 11 1.95 -1.74 -18.80
N PRO A 12 1.95 -3.08 -18.57
CA PRO A 12 1.15 -3.68 -17.51
C PRO A 12 1.45 -3.03 -16.14
N ALA A 13 0.40 -2.67 -15.40
CA ALA A 13 0.54 -1.93 -14.15
C ALA A 13 0.85 -2.83 -12.95
N VAL A 14 1.76 -2.38 -12.07
CA VAL A 14 2.08 -3.00 -10.77
C VAL A 14 1.86 -1.97 -9.67
N LEU A 15 1.04 -2.33 -8.67
CA LEU A 15 0.68 -1.48 -7.54
C LEU A 15 1.40 -1.96 -6.28
N PHE A 16 2.07 -1.04 -5.56
CA PHE A 16 2.85 -1.35 -4.36
C PHE A 16 2.21 -0.72 -3.12
N PHE A 17 1.97 -1.50 -2.06
CA PHE A 17 1.57 -1.00 -0.75
C PHE A 17 2.72 -1.16 0.24
N HIS A 18 3.20 -0.05 0.79
CA HIS A 18 4.38 0.00 1.65
C HIS A 18 4.11 -0.43 3.10
N ALA A 19 5.17 -0.82 3.81
CA ALA A 19 5.15 -1.15 5.24
C ALA A 19 4.92 0.08 6.14
N MET A 20 4.66 -0.16 7.43
CA MET A 20 4.61 0.89 8.45
C MET A 20 5.99 1.57 8.62
N GLY A 21 5.98 2.87 8.87
CA GLY A 21 7.19 3.66 9.14
C GLY A 21 8.01 4.04 7.91
N VAL A 22 7.55 3.67 6.71
CA VAL A 22 8.16 4.06 5.43
C VAL A 22 7.11 4.65 4.50
N THR A 23 7.52 5.17 3.36
CA THR A 23 6.64 5.71 2.31
C THR A 23 6.65 4.81 1.09
N GLY A 24 5.84 5.13 0.08
CA GLY A 24 5.86 4.44 -1.22
C GLY A 24 7.27 4.39 -1.83
N ALA A 25 8.10 5.41 -1.58
CA ALA A 25 9.49 5.46 -2.06
C ALA A 25 10.35 4.27 -1.61
N SER A 26 9.97 3.55 -0.54
CA SER A 26 10.68 2.34 -0.12
C SER A 26 10.69 1.24 -1.17
N SER A 27 9.72 1.26 -2.10
CA SER A 27 9.65 0.31 -3.23
C SER A 27 10.33 0.82 -4.50
N GLU A 28 10.91 2.03 -4.48
CA GLU A 28 11.58 2.64 -5.65
C GLU A 28 12.67 1.76 -6.26
N PRO A 29 13.57 1.09 -5.50
CA PRO A 29 14.60 0.24 -6.11
C PRO A 29 14.00 -0.89 -6.96
N ILE A 30 12.90 -1.50 -6.50
CA ILE A 30 12.19 -2.54 -7.24
C ILE A 30 11.48 -1.94 -8.45
N ALA A 31 10.81 -0.80 -8.28
CA ALA A 31 10.11 -0.11 -9.36
C ALA A 31 11.07 0.30 -10.49
N ARG A 32 12.26 0.83 -10.15
CA ARG A 32 13.31 1.17 -11.14
C ARG A 32 13.83 -0.05 -11.90
N TYR A 33 13.95 -1.19 -11.23
CA TYR A 33 14.33 -2.44 -11.88
C TYR A 33 13.27 -2.95 -12.86
N LEU A 34 11.99 -2.70 -12.55
CA LEU A 34 10.85 -3.18 -13.34
C LEU A 34 10.36 -2.18 -14.41
N GLN A 35 10.77 -0.91 -14.36
CA GLN A 35 10.16 0.19 -15.13
C GLN A 35 10.22 0.04 -16.66
N ASP A 36 11.17 -0.74 -17.19
CA ASP A 36 11.26 -0.97 -18.64
C ASP A 36 10.14 -1.88 -19.17
N ARG A 37 9.53 -2.67 -18.28
CA ARG A 37 8.47 -3.65 -18.62
C ARG A 37 7.14 -3.42 -17.95
N TYR A 38 7.11 -2.64 -16.88
CA TYR A 38 5.92 -2.41 -16.06
C TYR A 38 5.73 -0.94 -15.74
N PHE A 39 4.49 -0.54 -15.61
CA PHE A 39 4.11 0.73 -15.02
C PHE A 39 3.93 0.55 -13.51
N CYS A 40 4.93 0.93 -12.73
CA CYS A 40 4.95 0.78 -11.28
C CYS A 40 4.32 2.00 -10.60
N ILE A 41 3.37 1.76 -9.69
CA ILE A 41 2.60 2.78 -8.97
C ILE A 41 2.85 2.58 -7.47
N LEU A 42 3.41 3.60 -6.82
CA LEU A 42 3.84 3.58 -5.43
C LEU A 42 3.06 4.63 -4.63
N PRO A 43 1.86 4.30 -4.12
CA PRO A 43 1.14 5.18 -3.21
C PRO A 43 1.87 5.32 -1.87
N THR A 44 1.86 6.54 -1.31
CA THR A 44 2.21 6.82 0.09
C THR A 44 0.92 7.09 0.84
N SER A 45 0.62 6.32 1.89
CA SER A 45 -0.56 6.52 2.72
C SER A 45 -0.63 7.94 3.26
N THR A 46 -1.83 8.48 3.40
CA THR A 46 -2.08 9.84 3.91
C THR A 46 -1.50 10.06 5.31
N VAL A 47 -1.32 9.00 6.10
CA VAL A 47 -0.64 9.06 7.42
C VAL A 47 0.77 9.64 7.31
N TYR A 48 1.46 9.42 6.17
CA TYR A 48 2.83 9.86 5.93
C TYR A 48 2.92 11.07 4.97
N CYS A 49 1.78 11.69 4.66
CA CYS A 49 1.72 12.86 3.78
C CYS A 49 1.50 14.12 4.60
N GLU A 50 2.46 15.05 4.56
CA GLU A 50 2.35 16.33 5.25
C GLU A 50 1.09 17.10 4.81
N GLY A 51 0.38 17.70 5.75
CA GLY A 51 -0.85 18.45 5.50
C GLY A 51 -2.07 17.59 5.14
N GLN A 52 -1.96 16.28 5.08
CA GLN A 52 -3.09 15.38 4.84
C GLN A 52 -3.54 14.70 6.13
N LYS A 53 -4.85 14.42 6.21
CA LYS A 53 -5.43 13.70 7.35
C LYS A 53 -5.89 12.32 6.91
N TYR A 54 -5.44 11.29 7.60
CA TYR A 54 -6.00 9.96 7.44
C TYR A 54 -7.47 9.94 7.89
N VAL A 55 -8.33 9.46 7.04
CA VAL A 55 -9.78 9.34 7.30
C VAL A 55 -10.14 7.90 7.64
N SER A 56 -9.90 6.99 6.72
CA SER A 56 -10.16 5.57 6.88
C SER A 56 -9.42 4.74 5.82
N LYS A 57 -9.34 3.43 6.06
CA LYS A 57 -8.83 2.48 5.07
C LYS A 57 -9.60 2.55 3.75
N LEU A 58 -10.92 2.68 3.82
CA LEU A 58 -11.79 2.79 2.64
C LEU A 58 -11.52 4.06 1.82
N ASP A 59 -11.17 5.13 2.51
CA ASP A 59 -10.80 6.39 1.86
C ASP A 59 -9.45 6.26 1.13
N GLU A 60 -8.48 5.60 1.75
CA GLU A 60 -7.19 5.27 1.09
C GLU A 60 -7.42 4.45 -0.18
N ILE A 61 -8.28 3.41 -0.11
CA ILE A 61 -8.60 2.57 -1.27
C ILE A 61 -9.24 3.39 -2.38
N ARG A 62 -10.20 4.25 -2.06
CA ARG A 62 -10.82 5.14 -3.05
C ARG A 62 -9.80 6.05 -3.74
N GLN A 63 -8.89 6.64 -2.98
CA GLN A 63 -7.84 7.47 -3.55
C GLN A 63 -6.93 6.68 -4.50
N VAL A 64 -6.62 5.42 -4.19
CA VAL A 64 -5.88 4.53 -5.09
C VAL A 64 -6.70 4.23 -6.35
N GLU A 65 -7.97 3.84 -6.23
CA GLU A 65 -8.83 3.55 -7.39
C GLU A 65 -9.00 4.77 -8.29
N ASP A 66 -9.24 5.95 -7.71
CA ASP A 66 -9.34 7.21 -8.44
C ASP A 66 -8.04 7.53 -9.20
N PHE A 67 -6.88 7.24 -8.59
CA PHE A 67 -5.60 7.43 -9.25
C PHE A 67 -5.44 6.44 -10.41
N LEU A 68 -5.70 5.15 -10.21
CA LEU A 68 -5.62 4.13 -11.26
C LEU A 68 -6.52 4.49 -12.44
N HIS A 69 -7.75 4.90 -12.17
CA HIS A 69 -8.69 5.35 -13.19
C HIS A 69 -8.16 6.56 -13.98
N ARG A 70 -7.64 7.59 -13.30
CA ARG A 70 -7.05 8.76 -13.97
C ARG A 70 -5.83 8.42 -14.82
N GLN A 71 -5.08 7.36 -14.47
CA GLN A 71 -3.96 6.87 -15.28
C GLN A 71 -4.41 5.98 -16.45
N GLY A 72 -5.69 5.64 -16.55
CA GLY A 72 -6.21 4.73 -17.57
C GLY A 72 -5.84 3.26 -17.33
N VAL A 73 -5.59 2.88 -16.07
CA VAL A 73 -5.28 1.49 -15.70
C VAL A 73 -6.57 0.69 -15.71
N GLU A 74 -6.68 -0.28 -16.61
CA GLU A 74 -7.85 -1.16 -16.75
C GLU A 74 -7.65 -2.52 -16.08
N ARG A 75 -6.42 -2.90 -15.76
CA ARG A 75 -6.04 -4.12 -15.06
C ARG A 75 -4.70 -3.96 -14.35
N LEU A 76 -4.46 -4.75 -13.32
CA LEU A 76 -3.19 -4.84 -12.62
C LEU A 76 -2.53 -6.19 -12.90
N ALA A 77 -1.31 -6.18 -13.41
CA ALA A 77 -0.49 -7.38 -13.52
C ALA A 77 -0.11 -7.92 -12.14
N MET A 78 0.13 -7.02 -11.18
CA MET A 78 0.46 -7.43 -9.82
C MET A 78 0.11 -6.37 -8.79
N VAL A 79 -0.29 -6.83 -7.61
CA VAL A 79 -0.31 -6.07 -6.36
C VAL A 79 0.80 -6.61 -5.46
N VAL A 80 1.70 -5.75 -5.03
CA VAL A 80 2.79 -6.07 -4.10
C VAL A 80 2.56 -5.33 -2.79
N ALA A 81 2.64 -6.03 -1.67
CA ALA A 81 2.35 -5.42 -0.38
C ALA A 81 3.26 -5.97 0.73
N SER A 82 3.77 -5.06 1.57
CA SER A 82 4.62 -5.40 2.69
C SER A 82 3.96 -5.06 4.03
N SER A 83 4.00 -6.01 4.98
CA SER A 83 3.59 -5.81 6.37
C SER A 83 2.18 -5.20 6.50
N ILE A 84 2.02 -4.01 7.09
CA ILE A 84 0.72 -3.32 7.21
C ILE A 84 0.11 -2.96 5.84
N GLY A 85 0.92 -2.78 4.82
CA GLY A 85 0.46 -2.60 3.45
C GLY A 85 -0.34 -3.78 2.93
N ALA A 86 -0.07 -5.00 3.45
CA ALA A 86 -0.85 -6.19 3.11
C ALA A 86 -2.31 -6.10 3.57
N ASP A 87 -2.58 -5.46 4.71
CA ASP A 87 -3.95 -5.22 5.18
C ASP A 87 -4.71 -4.25 4.27
N LEU A 88 -4.04 -3.20 3.78
CA LEU A 88 -4.61 -2.27 2.81
C LEU A 88 -4.81 -2.93 1.45
N ALA A 89 -3.83 -3.73 0.99
CA ALA A 89 -3.92 -4.47 -0.26
C ALA A 89 -5.05 -5.50 -0.25
N MET A 90 -5.23 -6.26 0.84
CA MET A 90 -6.35 -7.19 0.99
C MET A 90 -7.70 -6.47 0.92
N ALA A 91 -7.82 -5.32 1.60
CA ALA A 91 -9.04 -4.53 1.53
C ALA A 91 -9.26 -3.96 0.10
N PHE A 92 -8.22 -3.53 -0.59
CA PHE A 92 -8.28 -3.13 -2.01
C PHE A 92 -8.75 -4.28 -2.89
N LEU A 93 -8.14 -5.47 -2.79
CA LEU A 93 -8.48 -6.64 -3.58
C LEU A 93 -9.92 -7.13 -3.38
N THR A 94 -10.50 -6.90 -2.19
CA THR A 94 -11.91 -7.27 -1.91
C THR A 94 -12.92 -6.25 -2.46
N GLN A 95 -12.50 -5.06 -2.84
CA GLN A 95 -13.39 -3.97 -3.27
C GLN A 95 -13.21 -3.58 -4.72
N THR A 96 -11.98 -3.67 -5.24
CA THR A 96 -11.69 -3.28 -6.62
C THR A 96 -12.45 -4.16 -7.62
N LYS A 97 -12.90 -3.52 -8.69
CA LYS A 97 -13.46 -4.20 -9.87
C LYS A 97 -12.41 -4.43 -10.96
N LEU A 98 -11.21 -3.91 -10.77
CA LEU A 98 -10.12 -4.12 -11.71
C LEU A 98 -9.66 -5.58 -11.64
N PRO A 99 -9.47 -6.26 -12.78
CA PRO A 99 -8.80 -7.55 -12.82
C PRO A 99 -7.38 -7.44 -12.25
N VAL A 100 -7.02 -8.32 -11.33
CA VAL A 100 -5.69 -8.45 -10.74
C VAL A 100 -5.17 -9.85 -11.03
N GLU A 101 -4.04 -9.95 -11.77
CA GLU A 101 -3.51 -11.25 -12.19
C GLU A 101 -2.75 -11.94 -11.05
N HIS A 102 -1.96 -11.18 -10.29
CA HIS A 102 -1.15 -11.71 -9.20
C HIS A 102 -1.19 -10.79 -7.98
N ALA A 103 -1.03 -11.37 -6.80
CA ALA A 103 -0.81 -10.64 -5.56
C ALA A 103 0.36 -11.27 -4.80
N PHE A 104 1.34 -10.44 -4.41
CA PHE A 104 2.48 -10.85 -3.61
C PHE A 104 2.46 -10.11 -2.27
N PHE A 105 2.52 -10.88 -1.18
CA PHE A 105 2.52 -10.36 0.17
C PHE A 105 3.82 -10.74 0.88
N ASP A 106 4.59 -9.73 1.25
CA ASP A 106 5.78 -9.87 2.08
C ASP A 106 5.41 -9.58 3.53
N GLY A 107 5.05 -10.63 4.25
CA GLY A 107 4.48 -10.54 5.58
C GLY A 107 3.06 -9.99 5.56
N GLY A 108 2.51 -9.79 6.73
CA GLY A 108 1.16 -9.26 6.90
C GLY A 108 0.36 -10.05 7.90
N GLN A 109 -0.59 -9.38 8.54
CA GLN A 109 -1.47 -10.00 9.51
C GLN A 109 -2.85 -10.20 8.89
N PHE A 110 -3.15 -11.44 8.50
CA PHE A 110 -4.42 -11.79 7.86
C PHE A 110 -5.46 -12.31 8.86
N ALA A 111 -5.08 -12.48 10.14
CA ALA A 111 -5.98 -12.89 11.21
C ALA A 111 -6.44 -11.70 12.05
N GLN A 112 -7.72 -11.68 12.43
CA GLN A 112 -8.20 -10.68 13.40
C GLN A 112 -7.60 -10.96 14.77
N ILE A 113 -6.88 -9.98 15.32
CA ILE A 113 -6.44 -10.02 16.72
C ILE A 113 -7.69 -9.86 17.60
N GLY A 114 -7.92 -10.81 18.49
CA GLY A 114 -9.02 -10.73 19.47
C GLY A 114 -8.92 -9.43 20.31
N LYS A 115 -10.08 -8.89 20.71
CA LYS A 115 -10.17 -7.61 21.46
C LYS A 115 -9.27 -7.59 22.70
N GLY A 116 -9.14 -8.72 23.42
CA GLY A 116 -8.28 -8.86 24.60
C GLY A 116 -6.81 -8.72 24.29
N THR A 117 -6.33 -9.44 23.28
CA THR A 117 -4.93 -9.39 22.81
C THR A 117 -4.58 -7.99 22.29
N ARG A 118 -5.48 -7.35 21.55
CA ARG A 118 -5.30 -5.99 21.06
C ARG A 118 -5.15 -4.99 22.22
N ARG A 119 -5.93 -5.13 23.29
CA ARG A 119 -5.86 -4.24 24.46
C ARG A 119 -4.51 -4.30 25.17
N ILE A 120 -3.86 -5.46 25.18
CA ILE A 120 -2.53 -5.67 25.80
C ILE A 120 -1.43 -5.24 24.83
N MET A 121 -1.53 -5.60 23.55
CA MET A 121 -0.46 -5.34 22.57
C MET A 121 -0.36 -3.87 22.15
N THR A 122 -1.47 -3.12 22.12
CA THR A 122 -1.48 -1.73 21.65
C THR A 122 -0.54 -0.82 22.46
N PRO A 123 -0.56 -0.80 23.81
CA PRO A 123 0.38 0.02 24.57
C PRO A 123 1.83 -0.46 24.41
N PHE A 124 2.06 -1.78 24.34
CA PHE A 124 3.40 -2.31 24.13
C PHE A 124 3.99 -1.90 22.77
N LEU A 125 3.21 -2.03 21.69
CA LEU A 125 3.62 -1.57 20.35
C LEU A 125 3.83 -0.05 20.32
N TYR A 126 2.98 0.72 20.99
CA TYR A 126 3.16 2.17 21.08
C TYR A 126 4.49 2.53 21.73
N PHE A 127 4.85 1.90 22.85
CA PHE A 127 6.13 2.12 23.53
C PHE A 127 7.32 1.67 22.66
N ALA A 128 7.23 0.50 22.02
CA ALA A 128 8.29 -0.01 21.16
C ALA A 128 8.53 0.92 19.95
N ILE A 129 7.48 1.38 19.30
CA ILE A 129 7.58 2.31 18.17
C ILE A 129 8.15 3.65 18.64
N LYS A 130 7.65 4.19 19.76
CA LYS A 130 8.13 5.44 20.31
C LYS A 130 9.61 5.40 20.66
N SER A 131 10.13 4.28 21.19
CA SER A 131 11.55 4.12 21.51
C SER A 131 12.47 3.98 20.31
N LEU A 132 11.94 3.66 19.13
CA LEU A 132 12.72 3.56 17.87
C LEU A 132 12.86 4.91 17.15
N TYR A 133 12.04 5.89 17.49
CA TYR A 133 12.01 7.21 16.83
C TYR A 133 12.50 8.37 17.71
N TRP A 134 13.12 8.05 18.89
CA TRP A 134 13.76 9.05 19.78
C TRP A 134 15.21 8.72 20.05
#